data_2c4bc30ab42d7449a0cb8eb351bf6538
#
_entry.id   2c4bc30ab42d7449a0cb8eb351bf6538
#
_cell.length_a   1.000
_cell.length_b   1.000
_cell.length_c   1.000
_cell.angle_alpha   90.00
_cell.angle_beta   90.00
_cell.angle_gamma   90.00
#
_symmetry.space_group_name_H-M   'P 1'
#
loop_
_entity.id
_entity.type
_entity.pdbx_description
1 polymer ?
#
loop_
_entity_poly.entity_id
_entity_poly.type
_entity_poly.pdbx_seq_one_letter_code
_entity_poly.pdbx_strand_id
1 'polypeptide(L)'
;ASDSKSKKHKEEKSKEAKKKKDKDAKKSKYSNKKRHKREGKSGLMGFFSQRKKLSDQDEELYAIYADNAEYMGEISSYRTHDVQKINGVKCVIAMNGDTYEAIADEFGKFTSEILKANDVKTGAQPKAGDIVYIAKKKKSGTGTYTAKEGETLYDISQKTGVRLRNLYRINGLVYGKQVSAGDVIRLKK
;
A
#
# COMPACT_ATOMS: atom_id res chain seq x y z
N ALA A 1 6.20 -69.12 -11.85
CA ALA A 1 5.97 -68.24 -10.69
C ALA A 1 7.04 -67.14 -10.52
N SER A 2 7.92 -66.90 -11.51
CA SER A 2 9.03 -65.91 -11.42
C SER A 2 8.74 -64.55 -12.09
N ASP A 3 7.75 -64.47 -12.99
CA ASP A 3 7.46 -63.25 -13.75
C ASP A 3 6.64 -62.16 -13.02
N SER A 4 5.89 -62.57 -12.00
CA SER A 4 5.07 -61.60 -11.22
C SER A 4 5.86 -60.77 -10.22
N LYS A 5 7.01 -61.22 -9.74
CA LYS A 5 7.86 -60.47 -8.79
C LYS A 5 8.63 -59.35 -9.46
N SER A 6 9.09 -59.50 -10.69
CA SER A 6 9.86 -58.47 -11.43
C SER A 6 9.02 -57.29 -11.86
N LYS A 7 7.74 -57.50 -12.18
CA LYS A 7 6.79 -56.43 -12.55
C LYS A 7 6.44 -55.54 -11.35
N LYS A 8 6.24 -56.13 -10.16
CA LYS A 8 5.92 -55.41 -8.92
C LYS A 8 7.04 -54.46 -8.47
N HIS A 9 8.29 -54.90 -8.62
CA HIS A 9 9.47 -54.14 -8.24
C HIS A 9 9.75 -52.97 -9.20
N LYS A 10 9.42 -53.09 -10.47
CA LYS A 10 9.49 -51.98 -11.45
C LYS A 10 8.43 -50.93 -11.22
N GLU A 11 7.24 -51.31 -10.79
CA GLU A 11 6.12 -50.39 -10.55
C GLU A 11 6.33 -49.59 -9.24
N GLU A 12 6.92 -50.21 -8.19
CA GLU A 12 7.29 -49.51 -6.96
C GLU A 12 8.41 -48.48 -7.19
N LYS A 13 9.46 -48.80 -7.95
CA LYS A 13 10.53 -47.86 -8.29
C LYS A 13 10.02 -46.67 -9.11
N SER A 14 9.05 -46.85 -10.01
CA SER A 14 8.47 -45.79 -10.78
C SER A 14 7.59 -44.85 -9.93
N LYS A 15 6.88 -45.37 -8.95
CA LYS A 15 6.08 -44.58 -7.99
C LYS A 15 6.93 -43.76 -7.03
N GLU A 16 8.07 -44.34 -6.60
CA GLU A 16 9.03 -43.65 -5.71
C GLU A 16 9.77 -42.51 -6.45
N ALA A 17 10.18 -42.74 -7.70
CA ALA A 17 10.78 -41.70 -8.54
C ALA A 17 9.84 -40.52 -8.85
N LYS A 18 8.54 -40.80 -9.04
CA LYS A 18 7.52 -39.77 -9.25
C LYS A 18 7.28 -38.96 -7.98
N LYS A 19 7.24 -39.62 -6.80
CA LYS A 19 7.07 -38.97 -5.50
C LYS A 19 8.26 -38.07 -5.12
N LYS A 20 9.47 -38.41 -5.57
CA LYS A 20 10.69 -37.62 -5.36
C LYS A 20 10.70 -36.37 -6.25
N LYS A 21 10.30 -36.49 -7.54
CA LYS A 21 10.17 -35.33 -8.44
C LYS A 21 9.13 -34.33 -7.97
N ASP A 22 8.00 -34.78 -7.44
CA ASP A 22 6.95 -33.88 -6.90
C ASP A 22 7.38 -33.16 -5.60
N LYS A 23 8.22 -33.81 -4.77
CA LYS A 23 8.79 -33.17 -3.59
C LYS A 23 9.83 -32.08 -3.94
N ASP A 24 10.66 -32.36 -4.93
CA ASP A 24 11.68 -31.41 -5.39
C ASP A 24 11.05 -30.21 -6.12
N ALA A 25 10.00 -30.44 -6.92
CA ALA A 25 9.23 -29.36 -7.54
C ALA A 25 8.49 -28.46 -6.52
N LYS A 26 7.96 -29.06 -5.43
CA LYS A 26 7.36 -28.29 -4.34
C LYS A 26 8.41 -27.50 -3.55
N LYS A 27 9.60 -28.08 -3.33
CA LYS A 27 10.70 -27.41 -2.63
C LYS A 27 11.27 -26.24 -3.41
N SER A 28 11.37 -26.36 -4.75
CA SER A 28 11.77 -25.28 -5.66
C SER A 28 10.76 -24.11 -5.68
N LYS A 29 9.44 -24.41 -5.75
CA LYS A 29 8.40 -23.37 -5.66
C LYS A 29 8.39 -22.66 -4.32
N TYR A 30 8.72 -23.36 -3.22
CA TYR A 30 8.73 -22.75 -1.89
C TYR A 30 9.99 -21.88 -1.65
N SER A 31 11.13 -22.25 -2.23
CA SER A 31 12.37 -21.46 -2.15
C SER A 31 12.26 -20.18 -2.97
N ASN A 32 11.63 -20.21 -4.17
CA ASN A 32 11.38 -19.03 -4.97
C ASN A 32 10.40 -18.05 -4.27
N LYS A 33 9.35 -18.57 -3.60
CA LYS A 33 8.41 -17.73 -2.85
C LYS A 33 9.06 -17.05 -1.62
N LYS A 34 10.05 -17.67 -1.00
CA LYS A 34 10.84 -17.07 0.09
C LYS A 34 11.86 -16.04 -0.41
N ARG A 35 12.41 -16.23 -1.61
CA ARG A 35 13.36 -15.28 -2.23
C ARG A 35 12.68 -13.95 -2.55
N HIS A 36 11.51 -13.97 -3.21
CA HIS A 36 10.74 -12.73 -3.48
C HIS A 36 10.25 -12.00 -2.20
N LYS A 37 10.13 -12.71 -1.06
CA LYS A 37 9.71 -12.07 0.20
C LYS A 37 10.87 -11.40 0.96
N ARG A 38 12.13 -11.69 0.62
CA ARG A 38 13.33 -11.07 1.22
C ARG A 38 13.87 -9.88 0.43
N GLU A 39 13.62 -9.80 -0.87
CA GLU A 39 14.06 -8.69 -1.72
C GLU A 39 13.19 -7.44 -1.61
N GLY A 40 12.01 -7.53 -0.97
CA GLY A 40 11.11 -6.38 -0.74
C GLY A 40 11.45 -5.50 0.46
N LYS A 41 12.64 -5.61 1.05
CA LYS A 41 13.04 -4.84 2.25
C LYS A 41 14.25 -3.93 2.07
N SER A 42 14.85 -3.86 0.90
CA SER A 42 15.84 -2.82 0.63
C SER A 42 15.11 -1.67 -0.06
N GLY A 43 15.05 -0.55 0.65
CA GLY A 43 14.51 0.70 0.14
C GLY A 43 15.17 1.10 -1.18
N LEU A 44 14.84 2.26 -1.68
CA LEU A 44 15.23 2.97 -2.90
C LEU A 44 16.30 2.33 -3.84
N MET A 45 17.24 1.54 -3.28
CA MET A 45 18.28 0.81 -4.01
C MET A 45 17.77 -0.38 -4.85
N GLY A 46 16.63 -0.99 -4.50
CA GLY A 46 16.05 -2.11 -5.27
C GLY A 46 15.36 -1.66 -6.56
N PHE A 47 14.96 -0.40 -6.64
CA PHE A 47 14.34 0.16 -7.85
C PHE A 47 15.37 0.41 -8.97
N PHE A 48 16.65 0.58 -8.60
CA PHE A 48 17.73 0.82 -9.57
C PHE A 48 18.31 -0.45 -10.20
N SER A 49 18.04 -1.63 -9.68
CA SER A 49 18.67 -2.88 -10.15
C SER A 49 17.97 -3.57 -11.33
N GLN A 50 16.80 -3.09 -11.76
CA GLN A 50 16.09 -3.59 -12.95
C GLN A 50 16.14 -2.64 -14.15
N ARG A 51 17.21 -1.84 -14.26
CA ARG A 51 17.37 -0.99 -15.44
C ARG A 51 17.74 -1.83 -16.66
N LYS A 52 16.86 -1.84 -17.69
CA LYS A 52 17.28 -2.03 -19.08
C LYS A 52 18.50 -1.14 -19.31
N LYS A 53 19.54 -1.65 -20.02
CA LYS A 53 20.64 -0.81 -20.50
C LYS A 53 20.04 0.46 -21.11
N LEU A 54 20.35 1.59 -20.52
CA LEU A 54 19.98 2.91 -21.05
C LEU A 54 20.62 3.10 -22.42
N SER A 55 19.98 3.82 -23.31
CA SER A 55 20.62 4.25 -24.56
C SER A 55 21.69 5.30 -24.24
N ASP A 56 22.66 5.49 -25.15
CA ASP A 56 23.72 6.47 -24.96
C ASP A 56 23.19 7.89 -24.71
N GLN A 57 22.01 8.23 -25.26
CA GLN A 57 21.30 9.49 -25.01
C GLN A 57 20.73 9.59 -23.60
N ASP A 58 20.28 8.46 -23.03
CA ASP A 58 19.80 8.42 -21.66
C ASP A 58 20.96 8.50 -20.65
N GLU A 59 22.16 8.01 -20.99
CA GLU A 59 23.34 8.15 -20.16
C GLU A 59 23.83 9.60 -20.08
N GLU A 60 23.79 10.34 -21.21
CA GLU A 60 24.12 11.76 -21.25
C GLU A 60 23.14 12.61 -20.44
N LEU A 61 21.85 12.33 -20.56
CA LEU A 61 20.80 12.95 -19.75
C LEU A 61 20.99 12.65 -18.26
N TYR A 62 21.42 11.40 -17.96
CA TYR A 62 21.67 10.98 -16.60
C TYR A 62 22.89 11.65 -15.97
N ALA A 63 23.94 11.92 -16.77
CA ALA A 63 25.11 12.67 -16.32
C ALA A 63 24.72 14.11 -15.94
N ILE A 64 23.89 14.76 -16.76
CA ILE A 64 23.36 16.12 -16.47
C ILE A 64 22.54 16.12 -15.17
N TYR A 65 21.74 15.09 -14.93
CA TYR A 65 20.96 14.95 -13.67
C TYR A 65 21.84 14.56 -12.48
N ALA A 66 22.93 13.80 -12.70
CA ALA A 66 23.86 13.41 -11.64
C ALA A 66 24.70 14.60 -11.15
N ASP A 67 25.16 15.46 -12.05
CA ASP A 67 25.87 16.70 -11.71
C ASP A 67 24.98 17.72 -10.96
N ASN A 68 23.66 17.64 -11.17
CA ASN A 68 22.67 18.42 -10.43
C ASN A 68 22.06 17.66 -9.25
N ALA A 69 22.56 16.47 -8.90
CA ALA A 69 22.00 15.63 -7.83
C ALA A 69 22.08 16.31 -6.45
N GLU A 70 23.12 17.12 -6.23
CA GLU A 70 23.26 17.92 -5.01
C GLU A 70 22.17 19.00 -4.93
N TYR A 71 21.87 19.65 -6.05
CA TYR A 71 20.77 20.61 -6.18
C TYR A 71 19.39 19.95 -6.07
N MET A 72 19.24 18.76 -6.68
CA MET A 72 18.00 17.95 -6.57
C MET A 72 17.83 17.34 -5.17
N GLY A 73 18.95 17.06 -4.48
CA GLY A 73 18.93 16.66 -3.06
C GLY A 73 18.40 17.76 -2.15
N GLU A 74 18.75 19.00 -2.41
CA GLU A 74 18.19 20.16 -1.70
C GLU A 74 16.72 20.38 -2.01
N ILE A 75 16.29 20.25 -3.28
CA ILE A 75 14.87 20.34 -3.67
C ILE A 75 14.05 19.20 -3.03
N SER A 76 14.61 17.99 -2.95
CA SER A 76 13.94 16.85 -2.29
C SER A 76 13.81 17.02 -0.77
N SER A 77 14.56 17.92 -0.15
CA SER A 77 14.43 18.24 1.27
C SER A 77 13.33 19.25 1.57
N TYR A 78 12.87 20.02 0.58
CA TYR A 78 11.74 20.93 0.71
C TYR A 78 10.42 20.17 0.61
N ARG A 79 9.99 19.61 1.73
CA ARG A 79 8.61 19.18 1.87
C ARG A 79 7.73 20.41 1.91
N THR A 80 6.79 20.48 0.99
CA THR A 80 5.83 21.58 0.90
C THR A 80 4.79 21.47 2.02
N HIS A 81 4.55 20.25 2.52
CA HIS A 81 3.51 19.97 3.51
C HIS A 81 4.06 19.65 4.90
N ASP A 82 3.51 20.30 5.91
CA ASP A 82 3.73 19.95 7.31
C ASP A 82 3.02 18.66 7.68
N VAL A 83 3.78 17.71 8.25
CA VAL A 83 3.22 16.41 8.66
C VAL A 83 2.58 16.52 10.03
N GLN A 84 1.27 16.34 10.08
CA GLN A 84 0.46 16.27 11.29
C GLN A 84 0.12 14.82 11.64
N LYS A 85 -0.50 14.63 12.81
CA LYS A 85 -1.00 13.31 13.25
C LYS A 85 -2.42 13.43 13.77
N ILE A 86 -3.32 12.64 13.18
CA ILE A 86 -4.70 12.46 13.65
C ILE A 86 -4.86 11.01 14.08
N ASN A 87 -5.32 10.78 15.32
CA ASN A 87 -5.37 9.43 15.91
C ASN A 87 -4.02 8.68 15.78
N GLY A 88 -2.89 9.41 15.84
CA GLY A 88 -1.54 8.86 15.66
C GLY A 88 -1.19 8.42 14.23
N VAL A 89 -2.01 8.75 13.23
CA VAL A 89 -1.75 8.49 11.81
C VAL A 89 -1.24 9.77 11.16
N LYS A 90 -0.15 9.66 10.39
CA LYS A 90 0.44 10.79 9.67
C LYS A 90 -0.49 11.26 8.55
N CYS A 91 -0.71 12.56 8.47
CA CYS A 91 -1.49 13.24 7.45
C CYS A 91 -0.89 14.61 7.14
N VAL A 92 -1.31 15.20 6.05
CA VAL A 92 -1.03 16.57 5.63
C VAL A 92 -2.34 17.28 5.30
N ILE A 93 -2.30 18.61 5.24
CA ILE A 93 -3.43 19.42 4.76
C ILE A 93 -3.15 19.76 3.30
N ALA A 94 -4.07 19.42 2.43
CA ALA A 94 -3.95 19.73 1.00
C ALA A 94 -4.00 21.26 0.75
N MET A 95 -3.15 21.70 -0.14
CA MET A 95 -3.10 23.07 -0.62
C MET A 95 -3.84 23.22 -1.96
N ASN A 96 -4.01 24.45 -2.41
CA ASN A 96 -4.62 24.69 -3.71
C ASN A 96 -3.75 24.16 -4.85
N GLY A 97 -4.33 23.33 -5.72
CA GLY A 97 -3.64 22.69 -6.85
C GLY A 97 -3.00 21.35 -6.53
N ASP A 98 -3.07 20.86 -5.28
CA ASP A 98 -2.57 19.55 -4.93
C ASP A 98 -3.31 18.42 -5.62
N THR A 99 -2.56 17.36 -5.90
CA THR A 99 -3.08 16.08 -6.37
C THR A 99 -2.60 14.96 -5.43
N TYR A 100 -3.33 13.85 -5.38
CA TYR A 100 -2.87 12.67 -4.63
C TYR A 100 -1.56 12.11 -5.16
N GLU A 101 -1.28 12.28 -6.46
CA GLU A 101 -0.03 11.92 -7.12
C GLU A 101 1.13 12.77 -6.59
N ALA A 102 0.99 14.11 -6.62
CA ALA A 102 2.02 15.04 -6.17
C ALA A 102 2.37 14.82 -4.68
N ILE A 103 1.34 14.66 -3.83
CA ILE A 103 1.53 14.34 -2.41
C ILE A 103 2.20 12.97 -2.24
N ALA A 104 1.85 11.97 -3.07
CA ALA A 104 2.50 10.66 -3.00
C ALA A 104 3.99 10.76 -3.33
N ASP A 105 4.35 11.48 -4.37
CA ASP A 105 5.73 11.68 -4.81
C ASP A 105 6.55 12.42 -3.75
N GLU A 106 6.01 13.49 -3.15
CA GLU A 106 6.65 14.24 -2.07
C GLU A 106 7.03 13.36 -0.87
N PHE A 107 6.19 12.38 -0.56
CA PHE A 107 6.41 11.47 0.57
C PHE A 107 7.00 10.12 0.18
N GLY A 108 7.45 9.92 -1.07
CA GLY A 108 8.01 8.68 -1.58
C GLY A 108 7.04 7.50 -1.45
N LYS A 109 5.74 7.72 -1.74
CA LYS A 109 4.66 6.75 -1.67
C LYS A 109 4.12 6.45 -3.06
N PHE A 110 3.48 5.28 -3.19
CA PHE A 110 2.67 5.03 -4.38
C PHE A 110 1.34 5.77 -4.28
N THR A 111 0.90 6.41 -5.35
CA THR A 111 -0.42 7.06 -5.43
C THR A 111 -1.54 6.13 -4.95
N SER A 112 -1.49 4.85 -5.34
CA SER A 112 -2.47 3.84 -4.90
C SER A 112 -2.48 3.60 -3.38
N GLU A 113 -1.39 3.84 -2.68
CA GLU A 113 -1.34 3.76 -1.21
C GLU A 113 -2.02 4.96 -0.57
N ILE A 114 -1.78 6.15 -1.12
CA ILE A 114 -2.42 7.40 -0.67
C ILE A 114 -3.93 7.33 -0.90
N LEU A 115 -4.37 6.95 -2.11
CA LEU A 115 -5.80 6.78 -2.42
C LEU A 115 -6.48 5.80 -1.45
N LYS A 116 -5.87 4.64 -1.19
CA LYS A 116 -6.37 3.64 -0.23
C LYS A 116 -6.36 4.14 1.22
N ALA A 117 -5.37 4.97 1.60
CA ALA A 117 -5.30 5.54 2.93
C ALA A 117 -6.44 6.55 3.17
N ASN A 118 -6.89 7.21 2.11
CA ASN A 118 -7.94 8.22 2.14
C ASN A 118 -9.35 7.69 1.80
N ASP A 119 -9.48 6.39 1.51
CA ASP A 119 -10.74 5.74 1.12
C ASP A 119 -11.36 6.38 -0.17
N VAL A 120 -10.51 6.85 -1.11
CA VAL A 120 -10.92 7.47 -2.38
C VAL A 120 -10.54 6.60 -3.57
N LYS A 121 -11.22 6.83 -4.71
CA LYS A 121 -10.98 6.12 -5.97
C LYS A 121 -9.95 6.86 -6.83
N THR A 122 -9.38 6.16 -7.80
CA THR A 122 -8.53 6.76 -8.84
C THR A 122 -9.30 7.88 -9.57
N GLY A 123 -8.61 8.99 -9.84
CA GLY A 123 -9.20 10.18 -10.46
C GLY A 123 -9.83 11.18 -9.48
N ALA A 124 -9.93 10.82 -8.18
CA ALA A 124 -10.30 11.79 -7.16
C ALA A 124 -9.17 12.83 -6.98
N GLN A 125 -9.53 14.05 -6.62
CA GLN A 125 -8.59 15.13 -6.29
C GLN A 125 -8.94 15.69 -4.91
N PRO A 126 -7.95 16.02 -4.06
CA PRO A 126 -8.18 16.69 -2.80
C PRO A 126 -8.53 18.17 -3.06
N LYS A 127 -9.32 18.75 -2.19
CA LYS A 127 -9.56 20.19 -2.17
C LYS A 127 -8.62 20.85 -1.17
N ALA A 128 -8.31 22.13 -1.38
CA ALA A 128 -7.55 22.90 -0.40
C ALA A 128 -8.23 22.85 0.97
N GLY A 129 -7.46 22.53 2.01
CA GLY A 129 -7.94 22.30 3.38
C GLY A 129 -8.34 20.87 3.71
N ASP A 130 -8.40 19.96 2.73
CA ASP A 130 -8.71 18.56 3.00
C ASP A 130 -7.55 17.88 3.75
N ILE A 131 -7.90 16.97 4.65
CA ILE A 131 -6.93 16.11 5.34
C ILE A 131 -6.56 14.96 4.41
N VAL A 132 -5.28 14.89 4.03
CA VAL A 132 -4.74 13.80 3.22
C VAL A 132 -3.84 12.91 4.07
N TYR A 133 -4.26 11.67 4.29
CA TYR A 133 -3.49 10.68 5.02
C TYR A 133 -2.37 10.11 4.15
N ILE A 134 -1.13 10.25 4.62
CA ILE A 134 0.07 9.65 4.01
C ILE A 134 0.43 8.29 4.63
N ALA A 135 -0.40 7.81 5.55
CA ALA A 135 -0.32 6.47 6.15
C ALA A 135 -1.73 5.91 6.37
N LYS A 136 -1.84 4.58 6.45
CA LYS A 136 -3.14 3.90 6.61
C LYS A 136 -3.83 4.31 7.89
N LYS A 137 -5.06 4.82 7.80
CA LYS A 137 -5.93 5.10 8.95
C LYS A 137 -6.09 3.87 9.85
N LYS A 138 -6.35 4.08 11.13
CA LYS A 138 -6.52 2.99 12.11
C LYS A 138 -7.85 2.26 11.92
N LYS A 139 -7.93 1.06 12.47
CA LYS A 139 -9.17 0.27 12.48
C LYS A 139 -10.18 0.78 13.50
N SER A 140 -9.73 1.54 14.51
CA SER A 140 -10.54 2.10 15.60
C SER A 140 -9.91 3.39 16.09
N GLY A 141 -10.72 4.25 16.67
CA GLY A 141 -10.31 5.44 17.42
C GLY A 141 -10.60 5.31 18.90
N THR A 142 -10.78 6.43 19.57
CA THR A 142 -11.18 6.53 20.98
C THR A 142 -12.50 7.26 21.11
N GLY A 143 -13.38 6.78 21.99
CA GLY A 143 -14.65 7.42 22.28
C GLY A 143 -15.69 7.36 21.15
N THR A 144 -16.43 8.45 21.05
CA THR A 144 -17.52 8.66 20.06
C THR A 144 -17.30 10.00 19.34
N TYR A 145 -17.97 10.17 18.22
CA TYR A 145 -18.04 11.41 17.47
C TYR A 145 -19.50 11.77 17.21
N THR A 146 -19.93 12.98 17.53
CA THR A 146 -21.27 13.45 17.19
C THR A 146 -21.25 14.10 15.81
N ALA A 147 -22.02 13.55 14.88
CA ALA A 147 -22.10 14.05 13.52
C ALA A 147 -22.68 15.47 13.49
N LYS A 148 -22.09 16.34 12.69
CA LYS A 148 -22.58 17.69 12.44
C LYS A 148 -23.49 17.70 11.23
N GLU A 149 -24.22 18.81 11.04
CA GLU A 149 -25.06 19.00 9.87
C GLU A 149 -24.25 18.91 8.58
N GLY A 150 -24.75 18.14 7.61
CA GLY A 150 -24.11 17.91 6.32
C GLY A 150 -22.89 16.97 6.33
N GLU A 151 -22.44 16.48 7.49
CA GLU A 151 -21.32 15.53 7.55
C GLU A 151 -21.71 14.13 7.12
N THR A 152 -20.83 13.51 6.36
CA THR A 152 -20.91 12.09 5.99
C THR A 152 -20.00 11.24 6.86
N LEU A 153 -20.20 9.91 6.86
CA LEU A 153 -19.23 8.99 7.51
C LEU A 153 -17.83 9.09 6.89
N TYR A 154 -17.71 9.52 5.64
CA TYR A 154 -16.42 9.79 5.02
C TYR A 154 -15.73 10.97 5.71
N ASP A 155 -16.42 12.09 5.92
CA ASP A 155 -15.87 13.26 6.61
C ASP A 155 -15.47 12.92 8.04
N ILE A 156 -16.29 12.15 8.75
CA ILE A 156 -15.97 11.65 10.09
C ILE A 156 -14.72 10.75 10.06
N SER A 157 -14.60 9.88 9.04
CA SER A 157 -13.40 9.06 8.82
C SER A 157 -12.15 9.90 8.63
N GLN A 158 -12.23 10.99 7.85
CA GLN A 158 -11.12 11.91 7.65
C GLN A 158 -10.75 12.66 8.93
N LYS A 159 -11.72 13.17 9.66
CA LYS A 159 -11.50 13.91 10.91
C LYS A 159 -10.96 13.05 12.07
N THR A 160 -11.35 11.78 12.12
CA THR A 160 -11.02 10.89 13.25
C THR A 160 -9.86 9.94 12.98
N GLY A 161 -9.37 9.84 11.74
CA GLY A 161 -8.31 8.90 11.36
C GLY A 161 -8.72 7.42 11.48
N VAL A 162 -10.02 7.15 11.49
CA VAL A 162 -10.57 5.78 11.49
C VAL A 162 -11.02 5.42 10.08
N ARG A 163 -10.64 4.22 9.60
CA ARG A 163 -11.03 3.76 8.26
C ARG A 163 -12.53 3.78 8.07
N LEU A 164 -13.00 4.32 6.95
CA LEU A 164 -14.42 4.42 6.60
C LEU A 164 -15.15 3.08 6.72
N ARG A 165 -14.58 2.01 6.14
CA ARG A 165 -15.15 0.65 6.24
C ARG A 165 -15.33 0.19 7.70
N ASN A 166 -14.44 0.61 8.59
CA ASN A 166 -14.49 0.23 9.98
C ASN A 166 -15.57 1.02 10.73
N LEU A 167 -15.77 2.30 10.39
CA LEU A 167 -16.87 3.08 10.96
C LEU A 167 -18.22 2.45 10.65
N TYR A 168 -18.48 2.07 9.39
CA TYR A 168 -19.71 1.33 9.03
C TYR A 168 -19.87 0.07 9.89
N ARG A 169 -18.81 -0.75 9.98
CA ARG A 169 -18.86 -2.02 10.74
C ARG A 169 -19.04 -1.82 12.24
N ILE A 170 -18.38 -0.84 12.86
CA ILE A 170 -18.45 -0.58 14.30
C ILE A 170 -19.86 -0.14 14.69
N ASN A 171 -20.52 0.61 13.82
CA ASN A 171 -21.85 1.15 14.06
C ASN A 171 -22.99 0.28 13.52
N GLY A 172 -22.68 -0.87 12.91
CA GLY A 172 -23.70 -1.76 12.32
C GLY A 172 -24.44 -1.13 11.13
N LEU A 173 -23.79 -0.17 10.43
CA LEU A 173 -24.40 0.55 9.32
C LEU A 173 -24.07 -0.15 7.99
N VAL A 174 -25.05 -0.16 7.09
CA VAL A 174 -24.84 -0.59 5.69
C VAL A 174 -24.01 0.46 4.96
N TYR A 175 -23.10 0.01 4.08
CA TYR A 175 -22.27 0.90 3.30
C TYR A 175 -23.12 1.87 2.45
N GLY A 176 -22.80 3.16 2.51
CA GLY A 176 -23.57 4.22 1.85
C GLY A 176 -24.70 4.81 2.70
N LYS A 177 -24.99 4.26 3.89
CA LYS A 177 -25.95 4.87 4.82
C LYS A 177 -25.46 6.27 5.21
N GLN A 178 -26.31 7.25 5.02
CA GLN A 178 -26.07 8.61 5.48
C GLN A 178 -26.32 8.73 6.98
N VAL A 179 -25.64 9.66 7.61
CA VAL A 179 -25.81 10.02 9.02
C VAL A 179 -26.48 11.38 9.10
N SER A 180 -27.22 11.62 10.19
CA SER A 180 -27.90 12.88 10.45
C SER A 180 -27.14 13.68 11.51
N ALA A 181 -27.37 15.00 11.53
CA ALA A 181 -26.84 15.84 12.60
C ALA A 181 -27.31 15.32 13.97
N GLY A 182 -26.37 15.22 14.92
CA GLY A 182 -26.63 14.68 16.25
C GLY A 182 -26.41 13.17 16.39
N ASP A 183 -26.28 12.41 15.30
CA ASP A 183 -25.97 10.98 15.39
C ASP A 183 -24.64 10.74 16.10
N VAL A 184 -24.66 9.84 17.08
CA VAL A 184 -23.46 9.47 17.85
C VAL A 184 -22.77 8.28 17.19
N ILE A 185 -21.65 8.54 16.56
CA ILE A 185 -20.83 7.56 15.84
C ILE A 185 -19.74 6.99 16.75
N ARG A 186 -19.81 5.70 17.02
CA ARG A 186 -18.78 4.98 17.80
C ARG A 186 -17.50 4.83 16.97
N LEU A 187 -16.35 5.16 17.57
CA LEU A 187 -15.03 5.04 16.93
C LEU A 187 -14.32 3.75 17.32
N LYS A 188 -14.80 3.03 18.33
CA LYS A 188 -14.32 1.69 18.73
C LYS A 188 -15.51 0.77 19.01
N LYS A 189 -15.24 -0.53 18.93
CA LYS A 189 -16.17 -1.59 19.34
C LYS A 189 -16.32 -1.61 20.85
#